data_590b23fdeb1e8630370670e0774cf31e
#
_entry.id   590b23fdeb1e8630370670e0774cf31e
#
_cell.length_a   1.000
_cell.length_b   1.000
_cell.length_c   1.000
_cell.angle_alpha   90.00
_cell.angle_beta   90.00
_cell.angle_gamma   90.00
#
_symmetry.space_group_name_H-M   'P 1'
#
loop_
_entity.id
_entity.type
_entity.pdbx_description
1 polymer ?
#
loop_
_entity_poly.entity_id
_entity_poly.type
_entity_poly.pdbx_seq_one_letter_code
_entity_poly.pdbx_strand_id
1 'polypeptide(L)'
;MGTVSAVLLKCGSGVEPEPVVINGLESIQSLVGGNIEAVRVFAQKRDTDEPFELVGYCDDEGRIKDSEMNWLASALFRQEIRGNVVVVTDAGDGEDGDVPDTFVKWLMSSFLQRVAETYNEATFIAEVMRFAVENNLVPEEEIMEVMDSMGQDIADEGRTPETIQKMNELLDKILKAVQNHNAEEDGVQLVGEIEDWLKTETEK
;
A
#
# COMPACT_ATOMS: atom_id res chain seq x y z
N MET A 1 -9.96 27.00 18.15
CA MET A 1 -9.20 25.95 17.46
C MET A 1 -8.37 26.64 16.39
N GLY A 2 -7.08 26.38 16.37
CA GLY A 2 -6.18 26.89 15.33
C GLY A 2 -6.25 26.05 14.06
N THR A 3 -5.70 26.56 12.96
CA THR A 3 -5.45 25.77 11.76
C THR A 3 -4.20 24.93 11.95
N VAL A 4 -4.21 23.70 11.41
CA VAL A 4 -3.09 22.75 11.47
C VAL A 4 -2.65 22.41 10.06
N SER A 5 -1.34 22.46 9.83
CA SER A 5 -0.73 22.01 8.56
C SER A 5 -0.66 20.48 8.55
N ALA A 6 -1.37 19.86 7.64
CA ALA A 6 -1.51 18.41 7.50
C ALA A 6 -1.09 17.93 6.13
N VAL A 7 -1.05 16.62 5.93
CA VAL A 7 -0.83 15.99 4.62
C VAL A 7 -2.00 15.07 4.32
N LEU A 8 -2.61 15.25 3.14
CA LEU A 8 -3.62 14.35 2.61
C LEU A 8 -2.95 13.28 1.75
N LEU A 9 -3.11 12.03 2.15
CA LEU A 9 -2.78 10.84 1.36
C LEU A 9 -4.05 10.34 0.71
N LYS A 10 -4.19 10.55 -0.60
CA LYS A 10 -5.35 10.04 -1.35
C LYS A 10 -5.16 8.55 -1.64
N CYS A 11 -6.25 7.81 -1.66
CA CYS A 11 -6.25 6.42 -2.12
C CYS A 11 -5.94 6.35 -3.62
N GLY A 12 -5.51 5.18 -4.07
CA GLY A 12 -5.06 4.94 -5.45
C GLY A 12 -3.55 4.79 -5.57
N SER A 13 -3.11 4.17 -6.64
CA SER A 13 -1.69 4.00 -6.95
C SER A 13 -1.13 5.26 -7.60
N GLY A 14 0.10 5.67 -7.22
CA GLY A 14 0.81 6.79 -7.85
C GLY A 14 0.25 8.18 -7.55
N VAL A 15 -0.61 8.31 -6.54
CA VAL A 15 -1.15 9.63 -6.13
C VAL A 15 -0.18 10.30 -5.16
N GLU A 16 0.30 11.48 -5.52
CA GLU A 16 1.23 12.23 -4.68
C GLU A 16 0.55 12.75 -3.39
N PRO A 17 1.28 12.76 -2.25
CA PRO A 17 0.82 13.40 -1.02
C PRO A 17 0.54 14.90 -1.25
N GLU A 18 -0.57 15.39 -0.71
CA GLU A 18 -0.99 16.78 -0.89
C GLU A 18 -0.92 17.52 0.45
N PRO A 19 -0.09 18.60 0.58
CA PRO A 19 -0.15 19.46 1.76
C PRO A 19 -1.52 20.15 1.85
N VAL A 20 -2.15 20.06 3.02
CA VAL A 20 -3.47 20.63 3.27
C VAL A 20 -3.48 21.39 4.60
N VAL A 21 -4.43 22.28 4.78
CA VAL A 21 -4.68 22.95 6.05
C VAL A 21 -6.04 22.49 6.59
N ILE A 22 -6.04 21.96 7.79
CA ILE A 22 -7.28 21.53 8.47
C ILE A 22 -7.68 22.52 9.54
N ASN A 23 -8.98 22.59 9.82
CA ASN A 23 -9.57 23.40 10.88
C ASN A 23 -10.65 22.60 11.61
N GLY A 24 -10.18 21.74 12.53
CA GLY A 24 -11.03 20.88 13.33
C GLY A 24 -11.64 19.68 12.59
N LEU A 25 -12.50 18.97 13.30
CA LEU A 25 -13.05 17.67 12.91
C LEU A 25 -13.78 17.68 11.56
N GLU A 26 -14.61 18.68 11.29
CA GLU A 26 -15.41 18.74 10.05
C GLU A 26 -14.53 18.80 8.81
N SER A 27 -13.38 19.49 8.87
CA SER A 27 -12.46 19.56 7.74
C SER A 27 -11.78 18.22 7.50
N ILE A 28 -11.43 17.45 8.55
CA ILE A 28 -10.86 16.11 8.43
C ILE A 28 -11.89 15.17 7.82
N GLN A 29 -13.11 15.13 8.37
CA GLN A 29 -14.20 14.28 7.87
C GLN A 29 -14.53 14.55 6.40
N SER A 30 -14.47 15.82 5.99
CA SER A 30 -14.68 16.19 4.57
C SER A 30 -13.59 15.63 3.64
N LEU A 31 -12.34 15.58 4.11
CA LEU A 31 -11.20 15.09 3.31
C LEU A 31 -11.15 13.56 3.24
N VAL A 32 -11.50 12.86 4.32
CA VAL A 32 -11.53 11.39 4.36
C VAL A 32 -12.83 10.80 3.80
N GLY A 33 -13.92 11.57 3.79
CA GLY A 33 -15.21 11.18 3.21
C GLY A 33 -16.13 10.41 4.17
N GLY A 34 -15.91 10.52 5.49
CA GLY A 34 -16.73 9.81 6.48
C GLY A 34 -16.41 10.17 7.92
N ASN A 35 -16.86 9.33 8.85
CA ASN A 35 -16.41 9.37 10.23
C ASN A 35 -14.94 8.98 10.29
N ILE A 36 -14.25 9.38 11.36
CA ILE A 36 -12.81 9.16 11.44
C ILE A 36 -12.44 8.13 12.49
N GLU A 37 -11.47 7.29 12.14
CA GLU A 37 -10.66 6.47 13.03
C GLU A 37 -9.22 7.00 12.99
N ALA A 38 -8.56 7.00 14.16
CA ALA A 38 -7.17 7.43 14.29
C ALA A 38 -6.23 6.23 14.28
N VAL A 39 -5.25 6.24 13.39
CA VAL A 39 -4.11 5.31 13.34
C VAL A 39 -2.84 6.05 13.71
N ARG A 40 -1.88 5.38 14.37
CA ARG A 40 -0.72 6.03 14.94
C ARG A 40 0.57 5.29 14.60
N VAL A 41 1.65 6.06 14.36
CA VAL A 41 3.00 5.53 14.20
C VAL A 41 4.04 6.50 14.76
N PHE A 42 5.09 5.96 15.39
CA PHE A 42 6.22 6.77 15.82
C PHE A 42 7.24 6.92 14.70
N ALA A 43 7.66 8.16 14.47
CA ALA A 43 8.70 8.54 13.54
C ALA A 43 9.81 9.30 14.27
N GLN A 44 11.00 9.38 13.68
CA GLN A 44 12.12 10.14 14.23
C GLN A 44 12.44 11.34 13.33
N LYS A 45 12.67 12.50 13.94
CA LYS A 45 13.19 13.65 13.21
C LYS A 45 14.65 13.39 12.81
N ARG A 46 14.95 13.51 11.53
CA ARG A 46 16.31 13.27 11.00
C ARG A 46 17.39 14.16 11.64
N ASP A 47 17.02 15.37 12.01
CA ASP A 47 17.99 16.39 12.46
C ASP A 47 18.23 16.39 13.97
N THR A 48 17.36 15.81 14.77
CA THR A 48 17.41 15.87 16.25
C THR A 48 17.31 14.52 16.94
N ASP A 49 17.08 13.43 16.20
CA ASP A 49 16.72 12.09 16.72
C ASP A 49 15.53 12.09 17.71
N GLU A 50 14.82 13.20 17.82
CA GLU A 50 13.64 13.28 18.68
C GLU A 50 12.48 12.51 18.04
N PRO A 51 11.88 11.55 18.77
CA PRO A 51 10.70 10.87 18.29
C PRO A 51 9.50 11.85 18.26
N PHE A 52 8.68 11.73 17.23
CA PHE A 52 7.38 12.37 17.16
C PHE A 52 6.33 11.35 16.70
N GLU A 53 5.12 11.54 17.18
CA GLU A 53 4.02 10.66 16.82
C GLU A 53 3.27 11.24 15.63
N LEU A 54 3.05 10.40 14.60
CA LEU A 54 2.16 10.70 13.50
C LEU A 54 0.80 10.09 13.79
N VAL A 55 -0.23 10.87 13.55
CA VAL A 55 -1.63 10.46 13.62
C VAL A 55 -2.21 10.53 12.22
N GLY A 56 -2.74 9.42 11.74
CA GLY A 56 -3.49 9.34 10.49
C GLY A 56 -4.98 9.23 10.79
N TYR A 57 -5.79 10.12 10.25
CA TYR A 57 -7.24 10.01 10.30
C TYR A 57 -7.76 9.40 9.01
N CYS A 58 -8.43 8.25 9.09
CA CYS A 58 -9.05 7.56 7.97
C CYS A 58 -10.55 7.33 8.21
N ASP A 59 -11.29 6.96 7.18
CA ASP A 59 -12.71 6.60 7.30
C ASP A 59 -12.84 5.29 8.10
N ASP A 60 -13.58 5.32 9.23
CA ASP A 60 -13.82 4.15 10.08
C ASP A 60 -14.63 3.04 9.38
N GLU A 61 -15.36 3.39 8.33
CA GLU A 61 -16.14 2.47 7.49
C GLU A 61 -15.44 2.13 6.16
N GLY A 62 -14.18 2.53 5.95
CA GLY A 62 -13.47 2.37 4.67
C GLY A 62 -13.48 0.93 4.13
N ARG A 63 -13.36 -0.07 5.02
CA ARG A 63 -13.47 -1.49 4.66
C ARG A 63 -14.90 -1.91 4.33
N ILE A 64 -15.89 -1.40 5.06
CA ILE A 64 -17.32 -1.73 4.85
C ILE A 64 -17.82 -1.14 3.53
N LYS A 65 -17.33 0.06 3.20
CA LYS A 65 -17.63 0.78 1.96
C LYS A 65 -16.87 0.24 0.75
N ASP A 66 -15.96 -0.72 0.97
CA ASP A 66 -15.02 -1.24 -0.04
C ASP A 66 -14.25 -0.12 -0.76
N SER A 67 -13.82 0.88 0.03
CA SER A 67 -13.03 1.99 -0.47
C SER A 67 -11.70 1.47 -1.02
N GLU A 68 -11.16 2.15 -2.04
CA GLU A 68 -9.89 1.80 -2.65
C GLU A 68 -8.74 1.78 -1.62
N MET A 69 -7.81 0.84 -1.78
CA MET A 69 -6.65 0.71 -0.92
C MET A 69 -5.78 1.96 -0.97
N ASN A 70 -5.36 2.44 0.18
CA ASN A 70 -4.39 3.51 0.31
C ASN A 70 -3.00 2.92 0.60
N TRP A 71 -2.27 2.60 -0.45
CA TRP A 71 -0.98 1.91 -0.36
C TRP A 71 0.06 2.71 0.41
N LEU A 72 0.11 4.04 0.19
CA LEU A 72 1.07 4.91 0.85
C LEU A 72 0.78 5.02 2.36
N ALA A 73 -0.48 5.20 2.73
CA ALA A 73 -0.88 5.22 4.14
C ALA A 73 -0.68 3.85 4.80
N SER A 74 -1.00 2.75 4.09
CA SER A 74 -0.81 1.39 4.60
C SER A 74 0.68 1.10 4.87
N ALA A 75 1.58 1.50 3.99
CA ALA A 75 3.02 1.39 4.19
C ALA A 75 3.51 2.27 5.37
N LEU A 76 3.03 3.52 5.46
CA LEU A 76 3.41 4.45 6.52
C LEU A 76 2.98 3.96 7.91
N PHE A 77 1.72 3.54 8.05
CA PHE A 77 1.13 3.13 9.32
C PHE A 77 1.23 1.62 9.60
N ARG A 78 1.82 0.84 8.68
CA ARG A 78 2.04 -0.62 8.78
C ARG A 78 0.78 -1.43 9.06
N GLN A 79 -0.33 -1.02 8.46
CA GLN A 79 -1.61 -1.71 8.52
C GLN A 79 -2.44 -1.39 7.28
N GLU A 80 -3.38 -2.28 6.94
CA GLU A 80 -4.29 -2.04 5.82
C GLU A 80 -5.20 -0.84 6.08
N ILE A 81 -5.10 0.17 5.20
CA ILE A 81 -5.91 1.39 5.24
C ILE A 81 -6.58 1.56 3.88
N ARG A 82 -7.88 1.85 3.89
CA ARG A 82 -8.70 2.11 2.70
C ARG A 82 -9.24 3.52 2.71
N GLY A 83 -9.33 4.13 1.53
CA GLY A 83 -9.77 5.51 1.38
C GLY A 83 -8.67 6.55 1.66
N ASN A 84 -9.07 7.80 1.74
CA ASN A 84 -8.14 8.91 1.99
C ASN A 84 -7.72 8.96 3.46
N VAL A 85 -6.50 9.46 3.70
CA VAL A 85 -5.95 9.65 5.07
C VAL A 85 -5.42 11.07 5.22
N VAL A 86 -5.81 11.73 6.31
CA VAL A 86 -5.22 13.01 6.73
C VAL A 86 -4.19 12.73 7.80
N VAL A 87 -2.94 13.13 7.57
CA VAL A 87 -1.82 12.93 8.49
C VAL A 87 -1.50 14.23 9.22
N VAL A 88 -1.39 14.15 10.53
CA VAL A 88 -0.96 15.23 11.44
C VAL A 88 0.09 14.69 12.41
N THR A 89 0.63 15.54 13.27
CA THR A 89 1.41 15.10 14.44
C THR A 89 0.57 15.17 15.71
N ASP A 90 0.95 14.40 16.73
CA ASP A 90 0.42 14.59 18.09
C ASP A 90 1.20 15.75 18.76
N ALA A 91 0.50 16.84 19.08
CA ALA A 91 1.07 17.97 19.79
C ALA A 91 1.08 17.79 21.33
N GLY A 92 0.53 16.67 21.81
CA GLY A 92 0.28 16.38 23.21
C GLY A 92 -1.12 16.79 23.66
N ASP A 93 -1.55 16.23 24.79
CA ASP A 93 -2.87 16.48 25.40
C ASP A 93 -4.08 16.17 24.46
N GLY A 94 -3.87 15.39 23.39
CA GLY A 94 -4.89 15.04 22.41
C GLY A 94 -5.16 16.13 21.38
N GLU A 95 -4.26 17.08 21.23
CA GLU A 95 -4.32 18.11 20.20
C GLU A 95 -3.49 17.73 18.96
N ASP A 96 -4.02 18.10 17.79
CA ASP A 96 -3.31 17.93 16.53
C ASP A 96 -2.22 18.99 16.35
N GLY A 97 -1.05 18.57 15.90
CA GLY A 97 0.08 19.43 15.59
C GLY A 97 0.41 19.48 14.12
N ASP A 98 1.16 20.51 13.74
CA ASP A 98 1.65 20.68 12.36
C ASP A 98 2.58 19.55 11.93
N VAL A 99 2.40 19.04 10.72
CA VAL A 99 3.36 18.12 10.11
C VAL A 99 4.62 18.91 9.70
N PRO A 100 5.83 18.51 10.16
CA PRO A 100 7.06 19.20 9.80
C PRO A 100 7.31 19.21 8.29
N ASP A 101 7.73 20.35 7.72
CA ASP A 101 8.06 20.47 6.29
C ASP A 101 9.10 19.45 5.82
N THR A 102 10.05 19.10 6.69
CA THR A 102 11.06 18.08 6.40
C THR A 102 10.46 16.71 6.22
N PHE A 103 9.41 16.37 6.99
CA PHE A 103 8.67 15.12 6.82
C PHE A 103 7.82 15.15 5.56
N VAL A 104 7.16 16.27 5.25
CA VAL A 104 6.39 16.43 4.00
C VAL A 104 7.29 16.19 2.79
N LYS A 105 8.47 16.82 2.75
CA LYS A 105 9.46 16.64 1.69
C LYS A 105 9.96 15.19 1.59
N TRP A 106 10.18 14.54 2.73
CA TRP A 106 10.58 13.15 2.76
C TRP A 106 9.46 12.23 2.25
N LEU A 107 8.21 12.48 2.65
CA LEU A 107 7.04 11.73 2.21
C LEU A 107 6.81 11.86 0.69
N MET A 108 7.05 13.06 0.14
CA MET A 108 7.00 13.32 -1.30
C MET A 108 8.22 12.78 -2.04
N SER A 109 9.25 12.29 -1.33
CA SER A 109 10.42 11.71 -1.98
C SER A 109 10.08 10.38 -2.67
N SER A 110 10.73 10.13 -3.80
CA SER A 110 10.54 8.92 -4.63
C SER A 110 10.77 7.58 -3.90
N PHE A 111 11.25 7.62 -2.66
CA PHE A 111 11.50 6.43 -1.85
C PHE A 111 10.20 5.80 -1.33
N LEU A 112 9.31 6.59 -0.73
CA LEU A 112 8.04 6.04 -0.22
C LEU A 112 7.08 5.63 -1.34
N GLN A 113 7.11 6.34 -2.47
CA GLN A 113 6.38 5.91 -3.64
C GLN A 113 6.84 4.52 -4.11
N ARG A 114 8.15 4.30 -4.19
CA ARG A 114 8.71 2.98 -4.52
C ARG A 114 8.38 1.90 -3.49
N VAL A 115 8.39 2.24 -2.19
CA VAL A 115 7.97 1.28 -1.14
C VAL A 115 6.49 0.93 -1.26
N ALA A 116 5.63 1.90 -1.55
CA ALA A 116 4.20 1.66 -1.75
C ALA A 116 3.93 0.84 -3.03
N GLU A 117 4.64 1.13 -4.11
CA GLU A 117 4.59 0.36 -5.36
C GLU A 117 5.06 -1.08 -5.14
N THR A 118 6.18 -1.28 -4.43
CA THR A 118 6.70 -2.61 -4.09
C THR A 118 5.75 -3.37 -3.17
N TYR A 119 5.15 -2.70 -2.18
CA TYR A 119 4.16 -3.31 -1.30
C TYR A 119 2.88 -3.70 -2.05
N ASN A 120 2.41 -2.84 -2.96
CA ASN A 120 1.28 -3.13 -3.85
C ASN A 120 1.55 -4.37 -4.70
N GLU A 121 2.72 -4.42 -5.30
CA GLU A 121 3.17 -5.53 -6.13
C GLU A 121 3.27 -6.85 -5.33
N ALA A 122 3.86 -6.82 -4.13
CA ALA A 122 3.96 -7.98 -3.25
C ALA A 122 2.56 -8.48 -2.80
N THR A 123 1.64 -7.58 -2.52
CA THR A 123 0.27 -7.92 -2.14
C THR A 123 -0.49 -8.53 -3.33
N PHE A 124 -0.37 -7.95 -4.51
CA PHE A 124 -0.95 -8.49 -5.75
C PHE A 124 -0.46 -9.92 -6.00
N ILE A 125 0.86 -10.14 -5.94
CA ILE A 125 1.46 -11.46 -6.12
C ILE A 125 0.94 -12.44 -5.06
N ALA A 126 0.85 -12.03 -3.80
CA ALA A 126 0.31 -12.88 -2.74
C ALA A 126 -1.17 -13.25 -2.96
N GLU A 127 -1.99 -12.34 -3.47
CA GLU A 127 -3.39 -12.61 -3.82
C GLU A 127 -3.51 -13.58 -4.99
N VAL A 128 -2.70 -13.40 -6.05
CA VAL A 128 -2.63 -14.32 -7.18
C VAL A 128 -2.21 -15.71 -6.75
N MET A 129 -1.19 -15.82 -5.89
CA MET A 129 -0.71 -17.09 -5.36
C MET A 129 -1.76 -17.76 -4.49
N ARG A 130 -2.43 -17.01 -3.61
CA ARG A 130 -3.53 -17.54 -2.79
C ARG A 130 -4.67 -18.09 -3.67
N PHE A 131 -5.10 -17.33 -4.68
CA PHE A 131 -6.12 -17.77 -5.62
C PHE A 131 -5.71 -19.06 -6.34
N ALA A 132 -4.45 -19.17 -6.75
CA ALA A 132 -3.92 -20.35 -7.42
C ALA A 132 -3.94 -21.62 -6.52
N VAL A 133 -3.62 -21.46 -5.21
CA VAL A 133 -3.72 -22.54 -4.22
C VAL A 133 -5.16 -22.95 -4.00
N GLU A 134 -6.05 -21.99 -3.72
CA GLU A 134 -7.46 -22.25 -3.43
C GLU A 134 -8.18 -22.97 -4.59
N ASN A 135 -7.75 -22.69 -5.83
CA ASN A 135 -8.33 -23.29 -7.05
C ASN A 135 -7.51 -24.46 -7.62
N ASN A 136 -6.44 -24.92 -6.94
CA ASN A 136 -5.56 -25.99 -7.37
C ASN A 136 -5.03 -25.80 -8.81
N LEU A 137 -4.68 -24.56 -9.19
CA LEU A 137 -4.23 -24.22 -10.53
C LEU A 137 -2.77 -24.62 -10.80
N VAL A 138 -1.94 -24.60 -9.75
CA VAL A 138 -0.53 -25.01 -9.74
C VAL A 138 -0.21 -25.75 -8.44
N PRO A 139 0.83 -26.61 -8.41
CA PRO A 139 1.26 -27.28 -7.19
C PRO A 139 1.69 -26.27 -6.11
N GLU A 140 1.26 -26.48 -4.85
CA GLU A 140 1.59 -25.63 -3.70
C GLU A 140 3.11 -25.51 -3.50
N GLU A 141 3.87 -26.60 -3.78
CA GLU A 141 5.32 -26.62 -3.65
C GLU A 141 6.00 -25.60 -4.58
N GLU A 142 5.49 -25.39 -5.81
CA GLU A 142 6.02 -24.39 -6.74
C GLU A 142 5.77 -22.96 -6.22
N ILE A 143 4.63 -22.72 -5.60
CA ILE A 143 4.30 -21.42 -5.01
C ILE A 143 5.23 -21.14 -3.82
N MET A 144 5.42 -22.13 -2.94
CA MET A 144 6.29 -22.00 -1.77
C MET A 144 7.74 -21.72 -2.18
N GLU A 145 8.27 -22.38 -3.23
CA GLU A 145 9.63 -22.11 -3.73
C GLU A 145 9.82 -20.65 -4.17
N VAL A 146 8.84 -20.08 -4.86
CA VAL A 146 8.89 -18.67 -5.29
C VAL A 146 8.78 -17.72 -4.10
N MET A 147 7.86 -18.01 -3.16
CA MET A 147 7.70 -17.21 -1.94
C MET A 147 8.96 -17.21 -1.06
N ASP A 148 9.62 -18.35 -0.90
CA ASP A 148 10.87 -18.46 -0.14
C ASP A 148 11.99 -17.66 -0.83
N SER A 149 12.09 -17.73 -2.16
CA SER A 149 13.04 -16.92 -2.94
C SER A 149 12.81 -15.43 -2.77
N MET A 150 11.53 -14.99 -2.82
CA MET A 150 11.16 -13.59 -2.56
C MET A 150 11.48 -13.15 -1.13
N GLY A 151 11.28 -14.03 -0.14
CA GLY A 151 11.62 -13.76 1.25
C GLY A 151 13.12 -13.57 1.49
N GLN A 152 13.98 -14.33 0.80
CA GLN A 152 15.42 -14.15 0.84
C GLN A 152 15.88 -12.86 0.17
N ASP A 153 15.32 -12.51 -0.98
CA ASP A 153 15.66 -11.27 -1.69
C ASP A 153 15.31 -10.00 -0.89
N ILE A 154 14.21 -10.02 -0.12
CA ILE A 154 13.86 -8.91 0.78
C ILE A 154 14.91 -8.73 1.89
N ALA A 155 15.51 -9.82 2.36
CA ALA A 155 16.57 -9.79 3.37
C ALA A 155 17.91 -9.28 2.80
N ASP A 156 18.16 -9.46 1.50
CA ASP A 156 19.42 -9.16 0.81
C ASP A 156 19.40 -7.84 -0.02
N GLU A 157 18.47 -6.91 0.28
CA GLU A 157 18.36 -5.57 -0.33
C GLU A 157 17.94 -5.50 -1.80
N GLY A 158 17.27 -6.49 -2.35
CA GLY A 158 16.64 -6.37 -3.67
C GLY A 158 16.40 -7.69 -4.38
N ARG A 159 15.42 -7.71 -5.26
CA ARG A 159 15.07 -8.90 -6.04
C ARG A 159 16.18 -9.26 -7.02
N THR A 160 16.61 -10.51 -6.99
CA THR A 160 17.55 -11.00 -7.98
C THR A 160 16.85 -11.24 -9.34
N PRO A 161 17.58 -11.12 -10.47
CA PRO A 161 17.01 -11.47 -11.78
C PRO A 161 16.44 -12.89 -11.83
N GLU A 162 17.03 -13.82 -11.06
CA GLU A 162 16.57 -15.21 -10.96
C GLU A 162 15.21 -15.31 -10.29
N THR A 163 14.99 -14.58 -9.19
CA THR A 163 13.70 -14.55 -8.49
C THR A 163 12.61 -13.92 -9.36
N ILE A 164 12.92 -12.83 -10.07
CA ILE A 164 12.00 -12.20 -11.01
C ILE A 164 11.60 -13.18 -12.11
N GLN A 165 12.56 -13.92 -12.66
CA GLN A 165 12.28 -14.92 -13.69
C GLN A 165 11.37 -16.04 -13.17
N LYS A 166 11.66 -16.63 -12.00
CA LYS A 166 10.84 -17.67 -11.38
C LYS A 166 9.41 -17.19 -11.13
N MET A 167 9.26 -15.96 -10.65
CA MET A 167 7.96 -15.35 -10.40
C MET A 167 7.17 -15.18 -11.69
N ASN A 168 7.80 -14.68 -12.77
CA ASN A 168 7.16 -14.52 -14.07
C ASN A 168 6.74 -15.86 -14.66
N GLU A 169 7.58 -16.90 -14.55
CA GLU A 169 7.25 -18.26 -15.01
C GLU A 169 6.05 -18.84 -14.25
N LEU A 170 5.97 -18.62 -12.94
CA LEU A 170 4.84 -19.06 -12.11
C LEU A 170 3.55 -18.32 -12.47
N LEU A 171 3.60 -17.00 -12.64
CA LEU A 171 2.44 -16.19 -13.04
C LEU A 171 1.92 -16.59 -14.43
N ASP A 172 2.80 -16.88 -15.39
CA ASP A 172 2.43 -17.38 -16.72
C ASP A 172 1.76 -18.77 -16.65
N LYS A 173 2.22 -19.65 -15.75
CA LYS A 173 1.56 -20.95 -15.50
C LYS A 173 0.17 -20.75 -14.90
N ILE A 174 0.02 -19.89 -13.90
CA ILE A 174 -1.27 -19.57 -13.28
C ILE A 174 -2.23 -19.01 -14.33
N LEU A 175 -1.78 -18.04 -15.13
CA LEU A 175 -2.56 -17.44 -16.20
C LEU A 175 -3.09 -18.49 -17.18
N LYS A 176 -2.22 -19.38 -17.67
CA LYS A 176 -2.62 -20.48 -18.57
C LYS A 176 -3.59 -21.46 -17.92
N ALA A 177 -3.42 -21.76 -16.64
CA ALA A 177 -4.32 -22.63 -15.90
C ALA A 177 -5.71 -22.00 -15.75
N VAL A 178 -5.81 -20.70 -15.41
CA VAL A 178 -7.07 -19.97 -15.32
C VAL A 178 -7.78 -19.92 -16.68
N GLN A 179 -7.07 -19.60 -17.76
CA GLN A 179 -7.62 -19.55 -19.11
C GLN A 179 -8.18 -20.90 -19.56
N ASN A 180 -7.57 -22.01 -19.14
CA ASN A 180 -8.02 -23.37 -19.46
C ASN A 180 -9.19 -23.86 -18.63
N HIS A 181 -9.46 -23.28 -17.46
CA HIS A 181 -10.49 -23.76 -16.52
C HIS A 181 -11.87 -23.11 -16.69
N ASN A 182 -12.11 -22.26 -17.71
CA ASN A 182 -13.38 -21.51 -17.85
C ASN A 182 -13.78 -20.84 -16.51
N ALA A 183 -12.86 -20.08 -15.92
CA ALA A 183 -13.02 -19.52 -14.60
C ALA A 183 -14.30 -18.65 -14.49
N GLU A 184 -15.00 -18.79 -13.39
CA GLU A 184 -16.08 -17.91 -12.94
C GLU A 184 -15.66 -16.43 -13.01
N GLU A 185 -16.59 -15.46 -12.90
CA GLU A 185 -16.37 -14.02 -13.13
C GLU A 185 -15.10 -13.48 -12.45
N ASP A 186 -14.76 -13.96 -11.24
CA ASP A 186 -13.57 -13.55 -10.49
C ASP A 186 -12.23 -13.93 -11.19
N GLY A 187 -12.23 -15.04 -11.92
CA GLY A 187 -11.04 -15.48 -12.68
C GLY A 187 -10.77 -14.62 -13.91
N VAL A 188 -11.79 -14.03 -14.53
CA VAL A 188 -11.63 -13.19 -15.73
C VAL A 188 -10.96 -11.86 -15.38
N GLN A 189 -11.31 -11.26 -14.24
CA GLN A 189 -10.68 -10.03 -13.76
C GLN A 189 -9.20 -10.27 -13.43
N LEU A 190 -8.89 -11.34 -12.70
CA LEU A 190 -7.53 -11.70 -12.31
C LEU A 190 -6.63 -11.98 -13.53
N VAL A 191 -7.16 -12.60 -14.59
CA VAL A 191 -6.44 -12.81 -15.87
C VAL A 191 -6.00 -11.47 -16.45
N GLY A 192 -6.90 -10.48 -16.52
CA GLY A 192 -6.58 -9.16 -17.04
C GLY A 192 -5.46 -8.47 -16.25
N GLU A 193 -5.52 -8.54 -14.94
CA GLU A 193 -4.52 -7.95 -14.05
C GLU A 193 -3.14 -8.62 -14.17
N ILE A 194 -3.09 -9.96 -14.29
CA ILE A 194 -1.84 -10.71 -14.51
C ILE A 194 -1.24 -10.38 -15.90
N GLU A 195 -2.06 -10.31 -16.96
CA GLU A 195 -1.59 -9.96 -18.30
C GLU A 195 -1.00 -8.54 -18.35
N ASP A 196 -1.63 -7.58 -17.69
CA ASP A 196 -1.14 -6.20 -17.63
C ASP A 196 0.15 -6.09 -16.82
N TRP A 197 0.27 -6.83 -15.72
CA TRP A 197 1.50 -6.90 -14.94
C TRP A 197 2.66 -7.49 -15.76
N LEU A 198 2.47 -8.62 -16.43
CA LEU A 198 3.48 -9.27 -17.27
C LEU A 198 3.95 -8.37 -18.42
N LYS A 199 3.06 -7.57 -19.04
CA LYS A 199 3.44 -6.58 -20.06
C LYS A 199 4.35 -5.49 -19.50
N THR A 200 4.01 -4.98 -18.31
CA THR A 200 4.76 -3.88 -17.68
C THR A 200 6.19 -4.30 -17.31
N GLU A 201 6.39 -5.56 -16.91
CA GLU A 201 7.72 -6.08 -16.55
C GLU A 201 8.58 -6.43 -17.78
N THR A 202 7.98 -6.74 -18.92
CA THR A 202 8.74 -7.04 -20.16
C THR A 202 9.22 -5.78 -20.90
N GLU A 203 8.72 -4.59 -20.54
CA GLU A 203 9.10 -3.31 -21.14
C GLU A 203 10.18 -2.55 -20.34
N LYS A 204 10.62 -3.07 -19.17
CA LYS A 204 11.70 -2.53 -18.34
C LYS A 204 13.04 -3.17 -18.65
#